data_6ce224c38ad9edd4ebbc0fd3330a3cf0
#
_entry.id   6ce224c38ad9edd4ebbc0fd3330a3cf0
#
_cell.length_a   1.000
_cell.length_b   1.000
_cell.length_c   1.000
_cell.angle_alpha   90.00
_cell.angle_beta   90.00
_cell.angle_gamma   90.00
#
_symmetry.space_group_name_H-M   'P 1'
#
loop_
_entity.id
_entity.type
_entity.pdbx_description
1 polymer ?
#
loop_
_entity_poly.entity_id
_entity_poly.type
_entity_poly.pdbx_seq_one_letter_code
_entity_poly.pdbx_strand_id
1 'polypeptide(L)'
;MDTPCLLEFRKRFPNIRTGGEVLDMEFPPQEWLIKDFLPFGSAILAGPPKLGKSYFVLSLIKQISEEDHEVFYYAGEDDARRIQRRMKELNIDSKGIFLHPGRDAPLTVDGKKPIDEIRAMIEMRPKIKAIFIDHMTLILPRKANPKHYDDFVHELKPWSDLANNYNLSIFMVHHTRKENNEADHNPFNSILGSQGIMASFDSVLIMKKASDGNGAVLHVTGKDVEEKEYRLIKQKVSWKIEGLESVASLGNTQAKIHSYVKTNPNSSWSDIKNALGVDGAQVSRTIDVLIRDNIIEKVDNRYNSLL
;
A
#
# COMPACT_ATOMS: atom_id res chain seq x y z
N MET A 1 -8.61 -15.86 40.67
CA MET A 1 -8.12 -17.22 41.01
C MET A 1 -8.59 -18.16 39.92
N ASP A 2 -7.66 -18.76 39.23
CA ASP A 2 -8.00 -19.74 38.18
C ASP A 2 -8.57 -21.00 38.82
N THR A 3 -9.75 -21.44 38.41
CA THR A 3 -10.31 -22.71 38.86
C THR A 3 -9.45 -23.87 38.35
N PRO A 4 -9.38 -25.04 39.06
CA PRO A 4 -8.60 -26.18 38.60
C PRO A 4 -8.89 -26.59 37.13
N CYS A 5 -10.12 -26.45 36.70
CA CYS A 5 -10.55 -26.70 35.31
C CYS A 5 -9.89 -25.74 34.31
N LEU A 6 -9.69 -24.47 34.65
CA LEU A 6 -9.05 -23.48 33.77
C LEU A 6 -7.54 -23.75 33.66
N LEU A 7 -6.90 -24.22 34.74
CA LEU A 7 -5.48 -24.61 34.70
C LEU A 7 -5.23 -25.83 33.81
N GLU A 8 -6.13 -26.82 33.86
CA GLU A 8 -6.04 -27.99 32.99
C GLU A 8 -6.32 -27.66 31.53
N PHE A 9 -7.30 -26.80 31.28
CA PHE A 9 -7.59 -26.26 29.96
C PHE A 9 -6.38 -25.53 29.35
N ARG A 10 -5.70 -24.67 30.12
CA ARG A 10 -4.49 -23.94 29.67
C ARG A 10 -3.30 -24.84 29.40
N LYS A 11 -3.13 -25.94 30.20
CA LYS A 11 -2.09 -26.93 29.90
C LYS A 11 -2.29 -27.61 28.55
N ARG A 12 -3.53 -27.87 28.19
CA ARG A 12 -3.87 -28.51 26.90
C ARG A 12 -3.86 -27.53 25.73
N PHE A 13 -4.20 -26.27 25.99
CA PHE A 13 -4.32 -25.21 24.97
C PHE A 13 -3.55 -23.96 25.41
N PRO A 14 -2.21 -23.96 25.35
CA PRO A 14 -1.36 -22.91 25.93
C PRO A 14 -1.49 -21.57 25.22
N ASN A 15 -1.96 -21.55 23.97
CA ASN A 15 -2.11 -20.36 23.17
C ASN A 15 -3.49 -19.70 23.25
N ILE A 16 -4.45 -20.33 23.96
CA ILE A 16 -5.77 -19.74 24.15
C ILE A 16 -5.70 -18.72 25.28
N ARG A 17 -6.21 -17.53 25.03
CA ARG A 17 -6.31 -16.41 25.98
C ARG A 17 -7.76 -16.03 26.19
N THR A 18 -8.10 -15.52 27.35
CA THR A 18 -9.40 -14.90 27.59
C THR A 18 -9.45 -13.51 26.94
N GLY A 19 -10.66 -13.01 26.68
CA GLY A 19 -10.81 -11.64 26.14
C GLY A 19 -10.21 -10.57 27.07
N GLY A 20 -10.32 -10.76 28.42
CA GLY A 20 -9.69 -9.85 29.38
C GLY A 20 -8.17 -9.85 29.27
N GLU A 21 -7.54 -11.02 29.18
CA GLU A 21 -6.10 -11.11 29.01
C GLU A 21 -5.63 -10.42 27.73
N VAL A 22 -6.39 -10.50 26.62
CA VAL A 22 -6.05 -9.81 25.38
C VAL A 22 -6.18 -8.30 25.51
N LEU A 23 -7.21 -7.82 26.22
CA LEU A 23 -7.41 -6.38 26.48
C LEU A 23 -6.32 -5.78 27.37
N ASP A 24 -5.78 -6.57 28.31
CA ASP A 24 -4.71 -6.14 29.20
C ASP A 24 -3.30 -6.25 28.58
N MET A 25 -3.18 -6.78 27.35
CA MET A 25 -1.89 -6.86 26.64
C MET A 25 -1.50 -5.49 26.10
N GLU A 26 -0.27 -5.09 26.38
CA GLU A 26 0.35 -3.95 25.70
C GLU A 26 1.02 -4.42 24.41
N PHE A 27 0.64 -3.81 23.30
CA PHE A 27 1.27 -4.02 22.02
C PHE A 27 2.09 -2.81 21.62
N PRO A 28 3.24 -2.99 20.94
CA PRO A 28 3.93 -1.86 20.35
C PRO A 28 3.02 -1.17 19.32
N PRO A 29 3.21 0.14 19.08
CA PRO A 29 2.46 0.83 18.04
C PRO A 29 2.70 0.17 16.68
N GLN A 30 1.73 0.32 15.76
CA GLN A 30 1.83 -0.17 14.39
C GLN A 30 3.14 0.33 13.74
N GLU A 31 3.96 -0.61 13.30
CA GLU A 31 5.16 -0.28 12.55
C GLU A 31 4.84 -0.09 11.05
N TRP A 32 5.48 0.90 10.46
CA TRP A 32 5.25 1.28 9.07
C TRP A 32 6.53 1.13 8.24
N LEU A 33 6.44 0.49 7.09
CA LEU A 33 7.49 0.55 6.09
C LEU A 33 7.57 1.94 5.45
N ILE A 34 6.41 2.55 5.18
CA ILE A 34 6.26 3.94 4.79
C ILE A 34 5.17 4.53 5.66
N LYS A 35 5.53 5.50 6.49
CA LYS A 35 4.65 6.08 7.50
C LYS A 35 3.30 6.50 6.92
N ASP A 36 2.22 6.14 7.62
CA ASP A 36 0.82 6.45 7.30
C ASP A 36 0.34 5.95 5.92
N PHE A 37 1.14 5.13 5.24
CA PHE A 37 0.84 4.65 3.90
C PHE A 37 0.96 3.12 3.77
N LEU A 38 2.10 2.55 4.12
CA LEU A 38 2.37 1.12 3.94
C LEU A 38 2.91 0.52 5.24
N PRO A 39 2.11 -0.27 5.97
CA PRO A 39 2.59 -1.01 7.13
C PRO A 39 3.53 -2.14 6.73
N PHE A 40 4.27 -2.70 7.70
CA PHE A 40 4.94 -3.97 7.51
C PHE A 40 3.91 -5.09 7.25
N GLY A 41 4.34 -6.14 6.57
CA GLY A 41 3.47 -7.25 6.17
C GLY A 41 3.48 -7.46 4.65
N SER A 42 2.52 -8.21 4.15
CA SER A 42 2.41 -8.50 2.72
C SER A 42 1.56 -7.47 1.99
N ALA A 43 2.02 -7.02 0.84
CA ALA A 43 1.29 -6.08 0.00
C ALA A 43 1.28 -6.48 -1.48
N ILE A 44 0.20 -6.18 -2.18
CA ILE A 44 0.12 -6.35 -3.63
C ILE A 44 -0.22 -5.03 -4.32
N LEU A 45 0.54 -4.68 -5.36
CA LEU A 45 0.24 -3.59 -6.28
C LEU A 45 -0.27 -4.15 -7.61
N ALA A 46 -1.52 -3.94 -7.91
CA ALA A 46 -2.07 -4.31 -9.20
C ALA A 46 -2.40 -3.07 -10.06
N GLY A 47 -2.44 -3.26 -11.35
CA GLY A 47 -2.81 -2.22 -12.30
C GLY A 47 -2.51 -2.62 -13.75
N PRO A 48 -3.05 -1.89 -14.74
CA PRO A 48 -2.88 -2.22 -16.14
C PRO A 48 -1.40 -2.19 -16.56
N PRO A 49 -1.03 -2.96 -17.60
CA PRO A 49 0.32 -2.92 -18.14
C PRO A 49 0.68 -1.52 -18.64
N LYS A 50 1.98 -1.19 -18.58
CA LYS A 50 2.53 0.09 -19.05
C LYS A 50 2.08 1.36 -18.30
N LEU A 51 1.36 1.24 -17.18
CA LEU A 51 0.98 2.39 -16.35
C LEU A 51 2.18 2.95 -15.55
N GLY A 52 3.27 2.20 -15.41
CA GLY A 52 4.47 2.67 -14.71
C GLY A 52 4.63 2.11 -13.29
N LYS A 53 4.00 0.96 -13.01
CA LYS A 53 4.12 0.27 -11.70
C LYS A 53 5.57 0.05 -11.25
N SER A 54 6.45 -0.42 -12.17
CA SER A 54 7.87 -0.63 -11.84
C SER A 54 8.60 0.66 -11.47
N TYR A 55 8.22 1.81 -12.06
CA TYR A 55 8.75 3.12 -11.64
C TYR A 55 8.20 3.54 -10.27
N PHE A 56 6.93 3.22 -9.98
CA PHE A 56 6.36 3.45 -8.65
C PHE A 56 7.08 2.61 -7.60
N VAL A 57 7.30 1.32 -7.86
CA VAL A 57 8.09 0.42 -7.00
C VAL A 57 9.49 0.98 -6.76
N LEU A 58 10.21 1.40 -7.80
CA LEU A 58 11.54 2.00 -7.64
C LEU A 58 11.50 3.32 -6.86
N SER A 59 10.43 4.10 -6.94
CA SER A 59 10.25 5.30 -6.11
C SER A 59 10.05 4.95 -4.63
N LEU A 60 9.32 3.87 -4.32
CA LEU A 60 9.18 3.35 -2.95
C LEU A 60 10.53 2.81 -2.44
N ILE A 61 11.24 2.03 -3.25
CA ILE A 61 12.58 1.50 -2.92
C ILE A 61 13.54 2.63 -2.57
N LYS A 62 13.54 3.71 -3.36
CA LYS A 62 14.33 4.91 -3.06
C LYS A 62 14.02 5.46 -1.68
N GLN A 63 12.75 5.71 -1.38
CA GLN A 63 12.31 6.26 -0.10
C GLN A 63 12.73 5.36 1.07
N ILE A 64 12.52 4.05 0.95
CA ILE A 64 12.85 3.07 2.01
C ILE A 64 14.36 3.00 2.25
N SER A 65 15.17 3.03 1.19
CA SER A 65 16.63 3.00 1.32
C SER A 65 17.21 4.28 1.94
N GLU A 66 16.53 5.41 1.81
CA GLU A 66 16.91 6.66 2.47
C GLU A 66 16.68 6.62 4.00
N GLU A 67 15.85 5.69 4.49
CA GLU A 67 15.62 5.42 5.92
C GLU A 67 16.57 4.38 6.53
N ASP A 68 17.71 4.09 5.88
CA ASP A 68 18.73 3.10 6.27
C ASP A 68 18.25 1.64 6.34
N HIS A 69 17.17 1.33 5.63
CA HIS A 69 16.69 -0.04 5.45
C HIS A 69 17.31 -0.69 4.22
N GLU A 70 17.67 -1.96 4.33
CA GLU A 70 18.07 -2.75 3.17
C GLU A 70 16.84 -3.27 2.42
N VAL A 71 16.92 -3.26 1.10
CA VAL A 71 15.84 -3.66 0.20
C VAL A 71 16.34 -4.71 -0.79
N PHE A 72 15.54 -5.75 -1.02
CA PHE A 72 15.75 -6.66 -2.14
C PHE A 72 14.68 -6.44 -3.21
N TYR A 73 15.11 -6.33 -4.47
CA TYR A 73 14.20 -6.18 -5.61
C TYR A 73 14.45 -7.24 -6.67
N TYR A 74 13.50 -8.15 -6.83
CA TYR A 74 13.43 -9.08 -7.95
C TYR A 74 12.67 -8.44 -9.11
N ALA A 75 13.41 -7.96 -10.12
CA ALA A 75 12.88 -7.36 -11.34
C ALA A 75 12.76 -8.43 -12.43
N GLY A 76 11.76 -9.28 -12.32
CA GLY A 76 11.66 -10.53 -13.10
C GLY A 76 11.52 -10.37 -14.61
N GLU A 77 11.00 -9.24 -15.09
CA GLU A 77 10.88 -8.92 -16.52
C GLU A 77 12.00 -8.04 -17.07
N ASP A 78 12.84 -7.50 -16.20
CA ASP A 78 13.87 -6.55 -16.57
C ASP A 78 15.26 -7.20 -16.59
N ASP A 79 16.12 -6.73 -17.50
CA ASP A 79 17.55 -6.98 -17.51
C ASP A 79 18.31 -5.92 -16.69
N ALA A 80 19.58 -6.18 -16.35
CA ALA A 80 20.41 -5.26 -15.57
C ALA A 80 20.52 -3.88 -16.22
N ARG A 81 20.62 -3.81 -17.55
CA ARG A 81 20.71 -2.55 -18.30
C ARG A 81 19.49 -1.66 -18.11
N ARG A 82 18.28 -2.25 -18.12
CA ARG A 82 17.03 -1.52 -17.95
C ARG A 82 16.89 -1.02 -16.53
N ILE A 83 17.22 -1.83 -15.54
CA ILE A 83 17.22 -1.45 -14.12
C ILE A 83 18.21 -0.31 -13.89
N GLN A 84 19.45 -0.42 -14.37
CA GLN A 84 20.45 0.64 -14.24
C GLN A 84 19.97 1.96 -14.80
N ARG A 85 19.36 1.97 -16.01
CA ARG A 85 18.83 3.18 -16.63
C ARG A 85 17.77 3.82 -15.72
N ARG A 86 16.79 3.04 -15.24
CA ARG A 86 15.72 3.54 -14.37
C ARG A 86 16.24 4.09 -13.05
N MET A 87 17.21 3.43 -12.43
CA MET A 87 17.83 3.91 -11.20
C MET A 87 18.54 5.25 -11.42
N LYS A 88 19.27 5.41 -12.53
CA LYS A 88 19.90 6.69 -12.90
C LYS A 88 18.86 7.79 -13.14
N GLU A 89 17.76 7.49 -13.85
CA GLU A 89 16.69 8.43 -14.11
C GLU A 89 15.99 8.92 -12.83
N LEU A 90 15.93 8.06 -11.80
CA LEU A 90 15.33 8.34 -10.50
C LEU A 90 16.32 8.89 -9.47
N ASN A 91 17.63 8.99 -9.79
CA ASN A 91 18.70 9.34 -8.87
C ASN A 91 18.63 8.49 -7.58
N ILE A 92 18.57 7.17 -7.73
CA ILE A 92 18.55 6.23 -6.61
C ILE A 92 20.00 6.00 -6.15
N ASP A 93 20.27 6.24 -4.85
CA ASP A 93 21.50 5.74 -4.23
C ASP A 93 21.39 4.21 -4.13
N SER A 94 22.46 3.52 -4.54
CA SER A 94 22.49 2.04 -4.57
C SER A 94 22.80 1.42 -3.21
N LYS A 95 23.11 2.22 -2.20
CA LYS A 95 23.46 1.71 -0.87
C LYS A 95 22.25 0.97 -0.24
N GLY A 96 22.48 -0.25 0.21
CA GLY A 96 21.44 -1.07 0.84
C GLY A 96 20.42 -1.68 -0.13
N ILE A 97 20.59 -1.52 -1.44
CA ILE A 97 19.67 -2.08 -2.44
C ILE A 97 20.30 -3.28 -3.14
N PHE A 98 19.68 -4.43 -3.00
CA PHE A 98 20.07 -5.67 -3.68
C PHE A 98 19.11 -5.94 -4.83
N LEU A 99 19.63 -6.19 -6.01
CA LEU A 99 18.86 -6.32 -7.24
C LEU A 99 19.09 -7.69 -7.87
N HIS A 100 18.01 -8.32 -8.31
CA HIS A 100 18.05 -9.53 -9.13
C HIS A 100 17.34 -9.26 -10.46
N PRO A 101 18.09 -9.06 -11.58
CA PRO A 101 17.52 -8.93 -12.92
C PRO A 101 17.02 -10.30 -13.39
N GLY A 102 15.71 -10.53 -13.37
CA GLY A 102 15.14 -11.86 -13.63
C GLY A 102 15.22 -12.31 -15.09
N ARG A 103 15.46 -11.39 -16.04
CA ARG A 103 15.74 -11.76 -17.44
C ARG A 103 17.12 -12.35 -17.63
N ASP A 104 18.07 -11.98 -16.79
CA ASP A 104 19.46 -12.45 -16.88
C ASP A 104 19.62 -13.83 -16.24
N ALA A 105 18.87 -14.10 -15.17
CA ALA A 105 18.84 -15.38 -14.49
C ALA A 105 17.52 -15.60 -13.72
N PRO A 106 17.07 -16.85 -13.55
CA PRO A 106 15.92 -17.14 -12.68
C PRO A 106 16.28 -16.91 -11.21
N LEU A 107 15.26 -16.56 -10.39
CA LEU A 107 15.46 -16.36 -8.94
C LEU A 107 15.91 -17.65 -8.24
N THR A 108 15.52 -18.80 -8.77
CA THR A 108 15.84 -20.09 -8.19
C THR A 108 16.61 -20.98 -9.17
N VAL A 109 17.54 -21.73 -8.62
CA VAL A 109 18.32 -22.75 -9.32
C VAL A 109 17.97 -24.11 -8.70
N ASP A 110 18.07 -25.19 -9.47
CA ASP A 110 17.96 -26.58 -8.97
C ASP A 110 16.62 -26.97 -8.32
N GLY A 111 15.49 -26.43 -8.83
CA GLY A 111 14.16 -26.84 -8.40
C GLY A 111 13.73 -26.37 -7.01
N LYS A 112 14.51 -25.51 -6.36
CA LYS A 112 14.12 -24.87 -5.09
C LYS A 112 12.93 -23.94 -5.31
N LYS A 113 12.13 -23.74 -4.25
CA LYS A 113 11.03 -22.78 -4.29
C LYS A 113 11.55 -21.35 -4.11
N PRO A 114 11.01 -20.36 -4.82
CA PRO A 114 11.40 -18.95 -4.64
C PRO A 114 11.34 -18.47 -3.20
N ILE A 115 10.33 -18.91 -2.44
CA ILE A 115 10.14 -18.52 -1.03
C ILE A 115 11.27 -19.03 -0.13
N ASP A 116 11.85 -20.19 -0.42
CA ASP A 116 12.93 -20.75 0.39
C ASP A 116 14.24 -19.97 0.17
N GLU A 117 14.50 -19.54 -1.08
CA GLU A 117 15.65 -18.67 -1.38
C GLU A 117 15.49 -17.28 -0.74
N ILE A 118 14.28 -16.72 -0.75
CA ILE A 118 13.99 -15.45 -0.08
C ILE A 118 14.16 -15.58 1.44
N ARG A 119 13.69 -16.67 2.05
CA ARG A 119 13.89 -16.93 3.49
C ARG A 119 15.36 -17.00 3.84
N ALA A 120 16.14 -17.79 3.09
CA ALA A 120 17.59 -17.88 3.32
C ALA A 120 18.30 -16.52 3.21
N MET A 121 17.86 -15.68 2.27
CA MET A 121 18.40 -14.33 2.11
C MET A 121 18.08 -13.44 3.34
N ILE A 122 16.85 -13.48 3.83
CA ILE A 122 16.44 -12.73 5.03
C ILE A 122 17.26 -13.16 6.25
N GLU A 123 17.45 -14.47 6.43
CA GLU A 123 18.23 -15.03 7.55
C GLU A 123 19.72 -14.63 7.47
N MET A 124 20.28 -14.54 6.26
CA MET A 124 21.67 -14.07 6.06
C MET A 124 21.81 -12.55 6.21
N ARG A 125 20.75 -11.79 5.95
CA ARG A 125 20.75 -10.32 5.99
C ARG A 125 19.51 -9.77 6.71
N PRO A 126 19.52 -9.76 8.05
CA PRO A 126 18.35 -9.33 8.85
C PRO A 126 18.01 -7.82 8.72
N LYS A 127 18.91 -7.02 8.11
CA LYS A 127 18.64 -5.62 7.80
C LYS A 127 17.70 -5.42 6.61
N ILE A 128 17.44 -6.46 5.82
CA ILE A 128 16.44 -6.40 4.75
C ILE A 128 15.06 -6.24 5.40
N LYS A 129 14.43 -5.10 5.14
CA LYS A 129 13.09 -4.76 5.64
C LYS A 129 12.03 -4.72 4.56
N ALA A 130 12.43 -4.75 3.29
CA ALA A 130 11.50 -4.79 2.18
C ALA A 130 11.99 -5.70 1.06
N ILE A 131 11.08 -6.50 0.52
CA ILE A 131 11.29 -7.37 -0.62
C ILE A 131 10.25 -7.03 -1.67
N PHE A 132 10.70 -6.62 -2.84
CA PHE A 132 9.85 -6.33 -3.99
C PHE A 132 9.97 -7.40 -5.04
N ILE A 133 8.83 -7.87 -5.57
CA ILE A 133 8.75 -8.91 -6.61
C ILE A 133 7.92 -8.38 -7.78
N ASP A 134 8.57 -8.08 -8.89
CA ASP A 134 7.94 -7.59 -10.13
C ASP A 134 8.17 -8.61 -11.26
N HIS A 135 7.18 -9.46 -11.57
CA HIS A 135 5.84 -9.55 -10.98
C HIS A 135 5.56 -10.93 -10.35
N MET A 136 4.48 -10.97 -9.58
CA MET A 136 4.05 -12.12 -8.77
C MET A 136 3.99 -13.46 -9.54
N THR A 137 3.52 -13.49 -10.79
CA THR A 137 3.35 -14.74 -11.53
C THR A 137 4.67 -15.47 -11.84
N LEU A 138 5.81 -14.81 -11.70
CA LEU A 138 7.13 -15.41 -11.91
C LEU A 138 7.57 -16.30 -10.75
N ILE A 139 6.97 -16.13 -9.59
CA ILE A 139 7.27 -16.92 -8.39
C ILE A 139 6.22 -17.99 -8.10
N LEU A 140 5.09 -17.95 -8.80
CA LEU A 140 4.06 -19.00 -8.69
C LEU A 140 4.47 -20.26 -9.46
N PRO A 141 4.12 -21.43 -8.95
CA PRO A 141 4.41 -22.70 -9.64
C PRO A 141 3.78 -22.73 -11.03
N ARG A 142 4.55 -23.04 -12.06
CA ARG A 142 4.06 -23.10 -13.46
C ARG A 142 2.91 -24.08 -13.70
N LYS A 143 2.80 -25.12 -12.86
CA LYS A 143 1.73 -26.13 -12.93
C LYS A 143 0.44 -25.69 -12.23
N ALA A 144 0.50 -24.75 -11.35
CA ALA A 144 -0.67 -24.10 -10.73
C ALA A 144 -1.09 -22.98 -11.67
N ASN A 145 -2.01 -23.26 -12.58
CA ASN A 145 -2.84 -22.21 -13.14
C ASN A 145 -3.98 -22.04 -12.13
N PRO A 146 -3.82 -21.19 -11.09
CA PRO A 146 -4.79 -21.11 -10.03
C PRO A 146 -6.08 -20.58 -10.63
N LYS A 147 -7.10 -21.43 -10.68
CA LYS A 147 -8.42 -21.11 -11.23
C LYS A 147 -9.41 -20.80 -10.11
N HIS A 148 -9.12 -21.28 -8.90
CA HIS A 148 -10.00 -21.21 -7.76
C HIS A 148 -9.41 -20.36 -6.64
N TYR A 149 -10.27 -19.83 -5.80
CA TYR A 149 -9.92 -19.06 -4.61
C TYR A 149 -8.86 -19.76 -3.74
N ASP A 150 -9.09 -21.03 -3.43
CA ASP A 150 -8.24 -21.83 -2.54
C ASP A 150 -6.82 -22.00 -3.09
N ASP A 151 -6.66 -22.14 -4.41
CA ASP A 151 -5.36 -22.27 -5.06
C ASP A 151 -4.47 -21.05 -4.81
N PHE A 152 -5.05 -19.84 -4.94
CA PHE A 152 -4.32 -18.60 -4.68
C PHE A 152 -3.97 -18.44 -3.21
N VAL A 153 -4.91 -18.72 -2.32
CA VAL A 153 -4.67 -18.63 -0.87
C VAL A 153 -3.55 -19.60 -0.46
N HIS A 154 -3.59 -20.84 -0.95
CA HIS A 154 -2.56 -21.83 -0.63
C HIS A 154 -1.16 -21.41 -1.09
N GLU A 155 -1.03 -20.83 -2.28
CA GLU A 155 0.28 -20.45 -2.86
C GLU A 155 0.79 -19.09 -2.30
N LEU A 156 -0.09 -18.18 -1.94
CA LEU A 156 0.30 -16.81 -1.53
C LEU A 156 0.38 -16.61 -0.02
N LYS A 157 -0.45 -17.32 0.77
CA LYS A 157 -0.42 -17.21 2.22
C LYS A 157 0.97 -17.43 2.84
N PRO A 158 1.80 -18.40 2.39
CA PRO A 158 3.16 -18.57 2.92
C PRO A 158 4.03 -17.31 2.81
N TRP A 159 3.79 -16.43 1.83
CA TRP A 159 4.50 -15.18 1.66
C TRP A 159 4.07 -14.13 2.70
N SER A 160 2.77 -14.07 3.00
CA SER A 160 2.26 -13.22 4.07
C SER A 160 2.77 -13.70 5.43
N ASP A 161 2.74 -15.00 5.67
CA ASP A 161 3.28 -15.59 6.91
C ASP A 161 4.81 -15.30 7.04
N LEU A 162 5.57 -15.35 5.94
CA LEU A 162 6.99 -15.01 5.93
C LEU A 162 7.22 -13.53 6.29
N ALA A 163 6.46 -12.62 5.69
CA ALA A 163 6.55 -11.19 5.98
C ALA A 163 6.29 -10.90 7.46
N ASN A 164 5.22 -11.47 8.01
CA ASN A 164 4.82 -11.26 9.40
C ASN A 164 5.81 -11.89 10.39
N ASN A 165 6.31 -13.11 10.11
CA ASN A 165 7.24 -13.80 10.99
C ASN A 165 8.60 -13.09 11.13
N TYR A 166 9.05 -12.38 10.10
CA TYR A 166 10.33 -11.66 10.09
C TYR A 166 10.19 -10.15 10.27
N ASN A 167 8.98 -9.65 10.48
CA ASN A 167 8.67 -8.22 10.62
C ASN A 167 9.31 -7.40 9.48
N LEU A 168 8.91 -7.71 8.25
CA LEU A 168 9.34 -7.05 7.04
C LEU A 168 8.18 -6.93 6.05
N SER A 169 8.36 -6.21 4.96
CA SER A 169 7.36 -6.12 3.90
C SER A 169 7.72 -6.96 2.69
N ILE A 170 6.77 -7.77 2.21
CA ILE A 170 6.85 -8.43 0.89
C ILE A 170 5.83 -7.79 -0.03
N PHE A 171 6.34 -7.06 -1.01
CA PHE A 171 5.53 -6.27 -1.94
C PHE A 171 5.55 -6.92 -3.33
N MET A 172 4.40 -7.37 -3.80
CA MET A 172 4.27 -8.05 -5.09
C MET A 172 3.55 -7.20 -6.11
N VAL A 173 4.05 -7.18 -7.34
CA VAL A 173 3.40 -6.51 -8.45
C VAL A 173 2.57 -7.50 -9.25
N HIS A 174 1.38 -7.09 -9.67
CA HIS A 174 0.49 -7.89 -10.50
C HIS A 174 -0.16 -7.05 -11.62
N HIS A 175 -0.71 -7.74 -12.61
CA HIS A 175 -1.46 -7.09 -13.68
C HIS A 175 -2.96 -7.24 -13.44
N THR A 176 -3.72 -6.18 -13.73
CA THR A 176 -5.18 -6.25 -13.78
C THR A 176 -5.67 -6.79 -15.13
N ARG A 177 -6.89 -7.32 -15.17
CA ARG A 177 -7.60 -7.59 -16.42
C ARG A 177 -7.82 -6.28 -17.18
N LYS A 178 -7.98 -6.37 -18.50
CA LYS A 178 -8.57 -5.25 -19.25
C LYS A 178 -10.00 -5.07 -18.72
N GLU A 179 -10.32 -3.88 -18.30
CA GLU A 179 -11.68 -3.54 -17.91
C GLU A 179 -12.58 -3.66 -19.15
N ASN A 180 -13.47 -4.63 -19.14
CA ASN A 180 -14.45 -4.83 -20.22
C ASN A 180 -15.82 -4.20 -19.90
N ASN A 181 -16.01 -3.70 -18.66
CA ASN A 181 -17.27 -3.09 -18.24
C ASN A 181 -16.99 -1.82 -17.42
N GLU A 182 -17.40 -0.68 -17.95
CA GLU A 182 -17.42 0.61 -17.22
C GLU A 182 -18.41 0.62 -16.03
N ALA A 183 -19.21 -0.43 -15.88
CA ALA A 183 -20.22 -0.57 -14.82
C ALA A 183 -19.66 -1.10 -13.48
N ASP A 184 -18.43 -1.60 -13.44
CA ASP A 184 -17.83 -2.10 -12.19
C ASP A 184 -17.07 -0.98 -11.48
N HIS A 185 -17.76 -0.31 -10.56
CA HIS A 185 -17.20 0.81 -9.80
C HIS A 185 -16.18 0.39 -8.74
N ASN A 186 -16.08 -0.91 -8.39
CA ASN A 186 -15.10 -1.36 -7.41
C ASN A 186 -13.75 -1.66 -8.07
N PRO A 187 -12.69 -0.85 -7.81
CA PRO A 187 -11.39 -1.02 -8.42
C PRO A 187 -10.76 -2.39 -8.13
N PHE A 188 -11.08 -2.98 -7.00
CA PHE A 188 -10.49 -4.24 -6.53
C PHE A 188 -10.98 -5.46 -7.32
N ASN A 189 -12.13 -5.38 -7.99
CA ASN A 189 -12.63 -6.44 -8.87
C ASN A 189 -11.79 -6.62 -10.17
N SER A 190 -10.94 -5.66 -10.48
CA SER A 190 -10.07 -5.71 -11.66
C SER A 190 -8.89 -6.68 -11.55
N ILE A 191 -8.57 -7.18 -10.35
CA ILE A 191 -7.48 -8.13 -10.15
C ILE A 191 -7.88 -9.51 -10.68
N LEU A 192 -7.04 -10.12 -11.52
CA LEU A 192 -7.20 -11.50 -11.99
C LEU A 192 -7.14 -12.48 -10.80
N GLY A 193 -8.22 -13.24 -10.53
CA GLY A 193 -8.30 -14.12 -9.35
C GLY A 193 -8.64 -13.37 -8.06
N SER A 194 -9.35 -12.24 -8.17
CA SER A 194 -9.48 -11.13 -7.23
C SER A 194 -9.66 -11.53 -5.75
N GLN A 195 -10.64 -12.37 -5.41
CA GLN A 195 -10.94 -12.65 -4.01
C GLN A 195 -9.84 -13.45 -3.30
N GLY A 196 -9.29 -14.50 -3.93
CA GLY A 196 -8.23 -15.32 -3.33
C GLY A 196 -6.91 -14.55 -3.18
N ILE A 197 -6.58 -13.72 -4.17
CA ILE A 197 -5.39 -12.85 -4.12
C ILE A 197 -5.56 -11.81 -3.00
N MET A 198 -6.68 -11.09 -2.97
CA MET A 198 -6.92 -10.05 -1.96
C MET A 198 -6.89 -10.62 -0.53
N ALA A 199 -7.51 -11.80 -0.33
CA ALA A 199 -7.51 -12.46 0.98
C ALA A 199 -6.12 -12.90 1.46
N SER A 200 -5.16 -13.06 0.54
CA SER A 200 -3.81 -13.53 0.83
C SER A 200 -2.85 -12.43 1.27
N PHE A 201 -3.20 -11.17 1.09
CA PHE A 201 -2.34 -10.03 1.42
C PHE A 201 -2.90 -9.20 2.56
N ASP A 202 -2.01 -8.54 3.30
CA ASP A 202 -2.38 -7.62 4.39
C ASP A 202 -2.78 -6.25 3.83
N SER A 203 -2.16 -5.81 2.73
CA SER A 203 -2.49 -4.58 2.03
C SER A 203 -2.67 -4.82 0.52
N VAL A 204 -3.67 -4.17 -0.07
CA VAL A 204 -3.98 -4.25 -1.50
C VAL A 204 -3.99 -2.84 -2.09
N LEU A 205 -3.19 -2.63 -3.13
CA LEU A 205 -3.03 -1.38 -3.82
C LEU A 205 -3.43 -1.55 -5.29
N ILE A 206 -4.35 -0.73 -5.78
CA ILE A 206 -4.77 -0.73 -7.19
C ILE A 206 -4.42 0.60 -7.82
N MET A 207 -3.53 0.56 -8.80
CA MET A 207 -3.13 1.74 -9.56
C MET A 207 -3.94 1.84 -10.84
N LYS A 208 -4.74 2.91 -10.98
CA LYS A 208 -5.54 3.23 -12.16
C LYS A 208 -5.09 4.55 -12.79
N LYS A 209 -5.36 4.72 -14.08
CA LYS A 209 -5.17 6.02 -14.70
C LYS A 209 -6.21 7.00 -14.15
N ALA A 210 -5.79 8.22 -13.84
CA ALA A 210 -6.73 9.24 -13.37
C ALA A 210 -7.74 9.61 -14.46
N SER A 211 -8.97 9.90 -14.07
CA SER A 211 -10.08 10.22 -14.99
C SER A 211 -9.85 11.50 -15.78
N ASP A 212 -9.13 12.47 -15.21
CA ASP A 212 -8.73 13.73 -15.86
C ASP A 212 -7.57 13.56 -16.87
N GLY A 213 -7.03 12.34 -16.99
CA GLY A 213 -5.89 12.04 -17.87
C GLY A 213 -4.53 12.41 -17.29
N ASN A 214 -4.47 13.08 -16.13
CA ASN A 214 -3.24 13.55 -15.51
C ASN A 214 -2.83 12.64 -14.34
N GLY A 215 -1.82 11.79 -14.57
CA GLY A 215 -1.32 10.92 -13.50
C GLY A 215 -2.11 9.64 -13.30
N ALA A 216 -2.19 9.20 -12.06
CA ALA A 216 -2.89 7.98 -11.66
C ALA A 216 -3.55 8.16 -10.30
N VAL A 217 -4.52 7.30 -9.99
CA VAL A 217 -5.11 7.13 -8.67
C VAL A 217 -4.66 5.79 -8.11
N LEU A 218 -4.24 5.78 -6.86
CA LEU A 218 -3.86 4.60 -6.12
C LEU A 218 -4.91 4.33 -5.04
N HIS A 219 -5.76 3.34 -5.28
CA HIS A 219 -6.69 2.84 -4.29
C HIS A 219 -5.95 1.89 -3.35
N VAL A 220 -6.07 2.10 -2.05
CA VAL A 220 -5.39 1.32 -1.01
C VAL A 220 -6.43 0.80 -0.03
N THR A 221 -6.34 -0.47 0.33
CA THR A 221 -7.11 -1.09 1.39
C THR A 221 -6.29 -2.18 2.08
N GLY A 222 -6.64 -2.57 3.29
CA GLY A 222 -5.91 -3.60 4.01
C GLY A 222 -6.56 -3.97 5.34
N LYS A 223 -5.95 -4.92 6.04
CA LYS A 223 -6.41 -5.35 7.38
C LYS A 223 -6.22 -4.25 8.42
N ASP A 224 -5.09 -3.53 8.31
CA ASP A 224 -4.66 -2.48 9.25
C ASP A 224 -4.60 -1.09 8.58
N VAL A 225 -5.19 -0.96 7.39
CA VAL A 225 -5.22 0.28 6.61
C VAL A 225 -6.66 0.54 6.18
N GLU A 226 -7.18 1.70 6.51
CA GLU A 226 -8.48 2.15 6.00
C GLU A 226 -8.43 2.31 4.47
N GLU A 227 -9.58 2.11 3.83
CA GLU A 227 -9.70 2.34 2.39
C GLU A 227 -9.47 3.82 2.08
N LYS A 228 -8.47 4.10 1.24
CA LYS A 228 -8.06 5.44 0.84
C LYS A 228 -7.68 5.48 -0.62
N GLU A 229 -7.86 6.64 -1.22
CA GLU A 229 -7.45 6.92 -2.59
C GLU A 229 -6.39 8.02 -2.59
N TYR A 230 -5.25 7.73 -3.19
CA TYR A 230 -4.14 8.68 -3.29
C TYR A 230 -3.95 9.14 -4.73
N ARG A 231 -3.79 10.45 -4.90
CA ARG A 231 -3.39 11.01 -6.17
C ARG A 231 -1.91 10.79 -6.41
N LEU A 232 -1.59 10.19 -7.56
CA LEU A 232 -0.22 10.03 -8.04
C LEU A 232 0.03 10.99 -9.19
N ILE A 233 1.02 11.85 -9.04
CA ILE A 233 1.51 12.71 -10.13
C ILE A 233 2.80 12.17 -10.72
N LYS A 234 2.93 12.29 -12.03
CA LYS A 234 4.14 11.87 -12.72
C LYS A 234 5.13 13.01 -12.74
N GLN A 235 6.26 12.84 -12.06
CA GLN A 235 7.38 13.78 -12.11
C GLN A 235 8.47 13.19 -13.00
N LYS A 236 8.56 13.64 -14.27
CA LYS A 236 9.42 13.04 -15.30
C LYS A 236 9.09 11.55 -15.48
N VAL A 237 9.88 10.68 -14.87
CA VAL A 237 9.70 9.21 -14.90
C VAL A 237 9.24 8.61 -13.57
N SER A 238 9.34 9.35 -12.46
CA SER A 238 8.93 8.91 -11.12
C SER A 238 7.45 9.18 -10.87
N TRP A 239 6.93 8.46 -9.89
CA TRP A 239 5.64 8.74 -9.30
C TRP A 239 5.81 9.35 -7.92
N LYS A 240 5.06 10.41 -7.63
CA LYS A 240 4.98 11.02 -6.31
C LYS A 240 3.54 10.94 -5.84
N ILE A 241 3.34 10.53 -4.58
CA ILE A 241 2.06 10.65 -3.89
C ILE A 241 1.87 12.14 -3.57
N GLU A 242 0.86 12.77 -4.17
CA GLU A 242 0.54 14.18 -3.94
C GLU A 242 -0.29 14.38 -2.68
N GLY A 243 -1.13 13.38 -2.34
CA GLY A 243 -2.02 13.39 -1.21
C GLY A 243 -3.22 12.48 -1.45
N LEU A 244 -4.24 12.59 -0.62
CA LEU A 244 -5.51 11.89 -0.84
C LEU A 244 -6.20 12.46 -2.10
N GLU A 245 -6.78 11.58 -2.92
CA GLU A 245 -7.44 11.97 -4.17
C GLU A 245 -8.60 12.93 -3.91
N SER A 246 -9.35 12.72 -2.81
CA SER A 246 -10.42 13.62 -2.38
C SER A 246 -9.95 15.06 -2.16
N VAL A 247 -8.69 15.24 -1.75
CA VAL A 247 -8.07 16.57 -1.58
C VAL A 247 -7.43 17.08 -2.87
N ALA A 248 -6.76 16.21 -3.60
CA ALA A 248 -6.06 16.56 -4.84
C ALA A 248 -7.03 16.93 -5.98
N SER A 249 -8.24 16.36 -5.97
CA SER A 249 -9.30 16.65 -6.94
C SER A 249 -10.12 17.90 -6.60
N LEU A 250 -9.83 18.57 -5.47
CA LEU A 250 -10.55 19.77 -5.07
C LEU A 250 -10.37 20.91 -6.09
N GLY A 251 -11.48 21.55 -6.43
CA GLY A 251 -11.43 22.79 -7.17
C GLY A 251 -10.69 23.88 -6.37
N ASN A 252 -10.20 24.91 -7.07
CA ASN A 252 -9.35 25.97 -6.47
C ASN A 252 -9.92 26.55 -5.14
N THR A 253 -11.23 26.81 -5.06
CA THR A 253 -11.87 27.34 -3.84
C THR A 253 -11.95 26.29 -2.73
N GLN A 254 -12.25 25.03 -3.07
CA GLN A 254 -12.27 23.91 -2.13
C GLN A 254 -10.90 23.67 -1.51
N ALA A 255 -9.85 23.64 -2.34
CA ALA A 255 -8.47 23.47 -1.89
C ALA A 255 -8.03 24.62 -0.96
N LYS A 256 -8.40 25.87 -1.25
CA LYS A 256 -8.11 27.02 -0.39
C LYS A 256 -8.83 26.94 0.96
N ILE A 257 -10.10 26.56 0.98
CA ILE A 257 -10.88 26.41 2.22
C ILE A 257 -10.30 25.26 3.06
N HIS A 258 -10.04 24.09 2.44
CA HIS A 258 -9.45 22.96 3.13
C HIS A 258 -8.07 23.32 3.73
N SER A 259 -7.18 23.92 2.94
CA SER A 259 -5.85 24.34 3.41
C SER A 259 -5.92 25.32 4.57
N TYR A 260 -6.86 26.29 4.51
CA TYR A 260 -7.07 27.24 5.59
C TYR A 260 -7.54 26.56 6.88
N VAL A 261 -8.57 25.71 6.80
CA VAL A 261 -9.12 24.98 7.97
C VAL A 261 -8.08 24.03 8.57
N LYS A 262 -7.26 23.38 7.75
CA LYS A 262 -6.18 22.49 8.18
C LYS A 262 -5.10 23.24 8.97
N THR A 263 -4.73 24.44 8.53
CA THR A 263 -3.73 25.27 9.22
C THR A 263 -4.29 26.04 10.39
N ASN A 264 -5.61 26.25 10.42
CA ASN A 264 -6.34 26.98 11.46
C ASN A 264 -7.51 26.14 11.97
N PRO A 265 -7.26 25.09 12.79
CA PRO A 265 -8.33 24.30 13.38
C PRO A 265 -9.31 25.15 14.19
N ASN A 266 -10.56 24.71 14.29
CA ASN A 266 -11.61 25.46 14.99
C ASN A 266 -11.98 26.81 14.34
N SER A 267 -11.76 26.98 13.04
CA SER A 267 -12.15 28.20 12.32
C SER A 267 -13.65 28.36 12.24
N SER A 268 -14.13 29.61 12.39
CA SER A 268 -15.51 29.92 12.08
C SER A 268 -15.72 30.17 10.57
N TRP A 269 -16.97 30.18 10.14
CA TRP A 269 -17.33 30.56 8.77
C TRP A 269 -16.83 31.98 8.40
N SER A 270 -16.90 32.92 9.38
CA SER A 270 -16.42 34.29 9.20
C SER A 270 -14.90 34.35 9.01
N ASP A 271 -14.16 33.54 9.76
CA ASP A 271 -12.70 33.46 9.64
C ASP A 271 -12.29 32.99 8.23
N ILE A 272 -12.95 31.93 7.75
CA ILE A 272 -12.70 31.36 6.41
C ILE A 272 -13.03 32.38 5.32
N LYS A 273 -14.21 33.02 5.41
CA LYS A 273 -14.64 34.03 4.44
C LYS A 273 -13.66 35.20 4.37
N ASN A 274 -13.29 35.75 5.54
CA ASN A 274 -12.42 36.92 5.62
C ASN A 274 -11.00 36.62 5.14
N ALA A 275 -10.46 35.45 5.47
CA ALA A 275 -9.12 35.07 5.07
C ALA A 275 -8.98 34.83 3.56
N LEU A 276 -10.04 34.30 2.94
CA LEU A 276 -9.99 33.93 1.52
C LEU A 276 -10.53 35.00 0.57
N GLY A 277 -11.24 36.01 1.07
CA GLY A 277 -11.83 37.09 0.28
C GLY A 277 -12.84 36.59 -0.78
N VAL A 278 -13.50 35.44 -0.51
CA VAL A 278 -14.43 34.78 -1.41
C VAL A 278 -15.87 35.19 -1.05
N ASP A 279 -16.76 35.21 -2.05
CA ASP A 279 -18.19 35.47 -1.83
C ASP A 279 -18.79 34.48 -0.81
N GLY A 280 -19.61 35.00 0.13
CA GLY A 280 -20.18 34.20 1.20
C GLY A 280 -21.06 33.03 0.76
N ALA A 281 -21.82 33.20 -0.34
CA ALA A 281 -22.62 32.12 -0.90
C ALA A 281 -21.75 31.01 -1.49
N GLN A 282 -20.61 31.36 -2.07
CA GLN A 282 -19.64 30.41 -2.58
C GLN A 282 -18.94 29.67 -1.44
N VAL A 283 -18.56 30.37 -0.36
CA VAL A 283 -17.98 29.74 0.84
C VAL A 283 -18.93 28.71 1.42
N SER A 284 -20.21 29.06 1.63
CA SER A 284 -21.19 28.13 2.20
C SER A 284 -21.36 26.89 1.34
N ARG A 285 -21.60 27.05 0.03
CA ARG A 285 -21.76 25.91 -0.89
C ARG A 285 -20.53 25.02 -0.92
N THR A 286 -19.35 25.61 -0.87
CA THR A 286 -18.09 24.86 -0.90
C THR A 286 -17.86 24.09 0.40
N ILE A 287 -18.17 24.70 1.54
CA ILE A 287 -18.10 24.05 2.87
C ILE A 287 -19.06 22.86 2.92
N ASP A 288 -20.31 23.01 2.43
CA ASP A 288 -21.28 21.92 2.41
C ASP A 288 -20.79 20.72 1.58
N VAL A 289 -20.10 20.99 0.47
CA VAL A 289 -19.47 19.94 -0.35
C VAL A 289 -18.33 19.27 0.43
N LEU A 290 -17.44 20.04 1.05
CA LEU A 290 -16.32 19.49 1.82
C LEU A 290 -16.75 18.65 3.03
N ILE A 291 -17.86 19.02 3.69
CA ILE A 291 -18.47 18.23 4.77
C ILE A 291 -19.07 16.94 4.22
N ARG A 292 -19.85 17.02 3.13
CA ARG A 292 -20.45 15.85 2.49
C ARG A 292 -19.40 14.83 2.05
N ASP A 293 -18.26 15.32 1.54
CA ASP A 293 -17.17 14.51 1.02
C ASP A 293 -16.17 14.08 2.15
N ASN A 294 -16.56 14.29 3.44
CA ASN A 294 -15.77 13.95 4.64
C ASN A 294 -14.33 14.52 4.64
N ILE A 295 -14.15 15.72 4.09
CA ILE A 295 -12.85 16.40 4.05
C ILE A 295 -12.68 17.33 5.25
N ILE A 296 -13.77 17.96 5.67
CA ILE A 296 -13.86 18.76 6.89
C ILE A 296 -15.09 18.36 7.70
N GLU A 297 -15.05 18.60 8.99
CA GLU A 297 -16.19 18.46 9.90
C GLU A 297 -16.65 19.81 10.46
N LYS A 298 -17.89 19.85 10.92
CA LYS A 298 -18.45 20.99 11.63
C LYS A 298 -18.86 20.58 13.04
N VAL A 299 -18.19 21.11 14.05
CA VAL A 299 -18.49 20.92 15.47
C VAL A 299 -18.75 22.30 16.11
N ASP A 300 -19.86 22.50 16.76
CA ASP A 300 -20.24 23.75 17.45
C ASP A 300 -20.06 25.02 16.59
N ASN A 301 -20.48 24.96 15.32
CA ASN A 301 -20.30 26.01 14.33
C ASN A 301 -18.85 26.39 14.01
N ARG A 302 -17.92 25.49 14.29
CA ARG A 302 -16.50 25.55 13.95
C ARG A 302 -16.12 24.44 12.99
N TYR A 303 -15.12 24.67 12.17
CA TYR A 303 -14.67 23.73 11.14
C TYR A 303 -13.27 23.21 11.45
N ASN A 304 -13.10 21.90 11.30
CA ASN A 304 -11.83 21.18 11.45
C ASN A 304 -11.58 20.33 10.21
N SER A 305 -10.31 20.15 9.86
CA SER A 305 -9.93 19.20 8.82
C SER A 305 -9.99 17.77 9.36
N LEU A 306 -10.54 16.87 8.57
CA LEU A 306 -10.52 15.41 8.82
C LEU A 306 -9.35 14.72 8.11
N LEU A 307 -8.65 15.44 7.21
CA LEU A 307 -7.59 14.93 6.34
C LEU A 307 -6.28 15.70 6.50
#